data_e6a1bbfa59dd5afd958bee440cef3836
#
_entry.id   e6a1bbfa59dd5afd958bee440cef3836
#
_cell.length_a   1.000
_cell.length_b   1.000
_cell.length_c   1.000
_cell.angle_alpha   90.00
_cell.angle_beta   90.00
_cell.angle_gamma   90.00
#
_symmetry.space_group_name_H-M   'P 1'
#
loop_
_entity.id
_entity.type
_entity.pdbx_description
1 polymer ?
#
loop_
_entity_poly.entity_id
_entity_poly.type
_entity_poly.pdbx_seq_one_letter_code
_entity_poly.pdbx_strand_id
1 'polypeptide(L)'
;AAIYDIDGALLWQNAENYDTESVDSAAWFQAAETEIDTVAFDVPHYIQTAAGFQKAMTVSRYVELRDGGKSRSGILRFDVCMDNMEAELNIYPASQTDYFYLMDNEEHLICYPFEKRLKSGVRTEWTLHAPKNQVVLQDKKEWLLQQQTIGYTGWKLISAASLTEELQNNTQLRTGIAVIVLLMAVVSVILDFLIQRLMIAPVLRLSETMKRFGHGELQVRAKAESCGEIRGLSDGF
;
A
#
# COMPACT_ATOMS: atom_id res chain seq x y z
N ALA A 1 -31.59 -11.36 1.27
CA ALA A 1 -32.46 -10.20 1.06
C ALA A 1 -33.86 -10.51 1.59
N ALA A 2 -34.54 -9.52 2.10
CA ALA A 2 -35.93 -9.60 2.56
C ALA A 2 -36.67 -8.30 2.19
N ILE A 3 -38.02 -8.42 2.11
CA ILE A 3 -38.90 -7.28 1.88
C ILE A 3 -39.91 -7.27 3.01
N TYR A 4 -40.05 -6.13 3.63
CA TYR A 4 -41.00 -5.87 4.70
C TYR A 4 -42.04 -4.82 4.22
N ASP A 5 -43.23 -4.83 4.75
CA ASP A 5 -44.15 -3.73 4.57
C ASP A 5 -43.80 -2.56 5.50
N ILE A 6 -44.54 -1.46 5.40
CA ILE A 6 -44.32 -0.27 6.23
C ILE A 6 -44.67 -0.47 7.72
N ASP A 7 -45.37 -1.54 8.06
CA ASP A 7 -45.72 -1.92 9.44
C ASP A 7 -44.68 -2.90 10.02
N GLY A 8 -43.60 -3.18 9.27
CA GLY A 8 -42.51 -4.08 9.67
C GLY A 8 -42.83 -5.57 9.50
N ALA A 9 -43.93 -5.93 8.85
CA ALA A 9 -44.27 -7.34 8.60
C ALA A 9 -43.51 -7.88 7.39
N LEU A 10 -42.96 -9.09 7.51
CA LEU A 10 -42.21 -9.75 6.43
C LEU A 10 -43.16 -10.13 5.28
N LEU A 11 -42.88 -9.62 4.07
CA LEU A 11 -43.60 -9.93 2.85
C LEU A 11 -42.93 -11.03 2.03
N TRP A 12 -41.59 -11.01 2.00
CA TRP A 12 -40.77 -11.93 1.21
C TRP A 12 -39.36 -12.04 1.74
N GLN A 13 -38.78 -13.22 1.61
CA GLN A 13 -37.35 -13.46 1.92
C GLN A 13 -36.77 -14.54 0.99
N ASN A 14 -35.47 -14.44 0.74
CA ASN A 14 -34.72 -15.44 -0.04
C ASN A 14 -33.98 -16.47 0.83
N ALA A 15 -34.01 -16.32 2.13
CA ALA A 15 -33.34 -17.22 3.09
C ALA A 15 -34.18 -17.27 4.38
N GLU A 16 -34.18 -18.42 5.05
CA GLU A 16 -34.98 -18.64 6.26
C GLU A 16 -34.51 -17.92 7.53
N ASN A 17 -33.48 -17.09 7.43
CA ASN A 17 -32.78 -16.51 8.57
C ASN A 17 -33.16 -15.04 8.86
N TYR A 18 -34.21 -14.53 8.27
CA TYR A 18 -34.69 -13.18 8.55
C TYR A 18 -35.77 -13.21 9.66
N ASP A 19 -35.76 -12.17 10.48
CA ASP A 19 -36.75 -12.03 11.54
C ASP A 19 -38.16 -12.00 10.97
N THR A 20 -39.01 -12.89 11.53
CA THR A 20 -40.42 -12.94 11.23
C THR A 20 -41.27 -12.08 12.15
N GLU A 21 -40.67 -11.57 13.25
CA GLU A 21 -41.29 -10.59 14.14
C GLU A 21 -41.26 -9.19 13.49
N SER A 22 -42.11 -8.29 13.99
CA SER A 22 -42.13 -6.91 13.48
C SER A 22 -40.78 -6.22 13.70
N VAL A 23 -40.23 -5.64 12.63
CA VAL A 23 -38.93 -4.97 12.63
C VAL A 23 -39.04 -3.43 12.58
N ASP A 24 -40.23 -2.89 12.85
CA ASP A 24 -40.55 -1.45 12.83
C ASP A 24 -39.66 -0.62 13.74
N SER A 25 -39.18 -1.20 14.83
CA SER A 25 -38.27 -0.52 15.79
C SER A 25 -36.80 -0.66 15.44
N ALA A 26 -36.44 -1.42 14.41
CA ALA A 26 -35.04 -1.61 14.03
C ALA A 26 -34.45 -0.34 13.39
N ALA A 27 -33.19 0.00 13.74
CA ALA A 27 -32.54 1.23 13.26
C ALA A 27 -32.46 1.30 11.74
N TRP A 28 -32.10 0.20 11.08
CA TRP A 28 -32.04 0.12 9.61
C TRP A 28 -33.41 0.31 8.95
N PHE A 29 -34.52 -0.10 9.62
CA PHE A 29 -35.87 0.06 9.12
C PHE A 29 -36.32 1.53 9.21
N GLN A 30 -36.14 2.15 10.38
CA GLN A 30 -36.45 3.57 10.60
C GLN A 30 -35.61 4.51 9.72
N ALA A 31 -34.35 4.17 9.49
CA ALA A 31 -33.50 4.93 8.59
C ALA A 31 -34.02 4.89 7.15
N ALA A 32 -34.42 3.72 6.63
CA ALA A 32 -34.99 3.59 5.29
C ALA A 32 -36.35 4.25 5.14
N GLU A 33 -37.17 4.30 6.19
CA GLU A 33 -38.44 5.00 6.21
C GLU A 33 -38.26 6.52 6.20
N THR A 34 -37.23 7.02 6.89
CA THR A 34 -36.95 8.45 6.99
C THR A 34 -36.31 8.99 5.71
N GLU A 35 -35.44 8.20 5.06
CA GLU A 35 -34.70 8.59 3.87
C GLU A 35 -35.20 7.85 2.61
N ILE A 36 -36.40 8.17 2.17
CA ILE A 36 -37.15 7.47 1.12
C ILE A 36 -36.38 7.32 -0.21
N ASP A 37 -35.58 8.34 -0.60
CA ASP A 37 -34.88 8.38 -1.89
C ASP A 37 -33.46 7.81 -1.84
N THR A 38 -32.93 7.49 -0.66
CA THR A 38 -31.56 7.06 -0.45
C THR A 38 -31.47 5.59 0.01
N VAL A 39 -30.26 5.11 0.06
CA VAL A 39 -29.94 3.79 0.63
C VAL A 39 -29.40 4.02 2.03
N ALA A 40 -30.02 3.44 3.02
CA ALA A 40 -29.55 3.50 4.41
C ALA A 40 -28.59 2.34 4.69
N PHE A 41 -27.54 2.62 5.45
CA PHE A 41 -26.53 1.64 5.88
C PHE A 41 -26.56 1.58 7.40
N ASP A 42 -26.69 0.37 7.94
CA ASP A 42 -26.64 0.15 9.38
C ASP A 42 -25.22 -0.21 9.85
N VAL A 43 -25.00 -0.11 11.13
CA VAL A 43 -23.71 -0.48 11.74
C VAL A 43 -23.48 -1.99 11.61
N PRO A 44 -22.25 -2.47 11.30
CA PRO A 44 -21.97 -3.90 11.21
C PRO A 44 -22.33 -4.65 12.49
N HIS A 45 -23.08 -5.73 12.34
CA HIS A 45 -23.56 -6.61 13.42
C HIS A 45 -23.41 -8.07 13.05
N TYR A 46 -23.63 -8.98 14.00
CA TYR A 46 -23.58 -10.43 13.73
C TYR A 46 -24.95 -10.95 13.40
N ILE A 47 -25.06 -11.64 12.26
CA ILE A 47 -26.26 -12.36 11.84
C ILE A 47 -26.03 -13.87 11.93
N GLN A 48 -27.06 -14.62 12.24
CA GLN A 48 -27.03 -16.07 12.20
C GLN A 48 -27.32 -16.53 10.78
N THR A 49 -26.41 -17.31 10.19
CA THR A 49 -26.56 -17.91 8.87
C THR A 49 -26.55 -19.44 8.99
N ALA A 50 -26.85 -20.16 7.91
CA ALA A 50 -26.72 -21.61 7.87
C ALA A 50 -25.29 -22.09 8.14
N ALA A 51 -24.27 -21.24 7.89
CA ALA A 51 -22.86 -21.52 8.16
C ALA A 51 -22.38 -21.08 9.57
N GLY A 52 -23.27 -20.48 10.38
CA GLY A 52 -22.96 -19.95 11.70
C GLY A 52 -23.11 -18.43 11.79
N PHE A 53 -22.55 -17.83 12.83
CA PHE A 53 -22.57 -16.38 12.99
C PHE A 53 -21.57 -15.72 12.04
N GLN A 54 -22.05 -14.79 11.23
CA GLN A 54 -21.24 -14.00 10.32
C GLN A 54 -21.44 -12.51 10.60
N LYS A 55 -20.38 -11.71 10.47
CA LYS A 55 -20.47 -10.27 10.53
C LYS A 55 -21.04 -9.74 9.23
N ALA A 56 -22.11 -9.00 9.32
CA ALA A 56 -22.81 -8.41 8.19
C ALA A 56 -23.18 -6.98 8.47
N MET A 57 -23.41 -6.24 7.41
CA MET A 57 -23.95 -4.90 7.43
C MET A 57 -25.28 -4.92 6.72
N THR A 58 -26.33 -4.41 7.36
CA THR A 58 -27.63 -4.27 6.74
C THR A 58 -27.67 -3.01 5.88
N VAL A 59 -28.12 -3.21 4.66
CA VAL A 59 -28.40 -2.15 3.68
C VAL A 59 -29.90 -2.17 3.41
N SER A 60 -30.54 -1.04 3.59
CA SER A 60 -31.98 -0.93 3.44
C SER A 60 -32.39 0.21 2.53
N ARG A 61 -33.53 0.08 1.89
CA ARG A 61 -34.11 1.10 1.03
C ARG A 61 -35.62 1.01 0.99
N TYR A 62 -36.25 2.16 1.02
CA TYR A 62 -37.68 2.27 0.73
C TYR A 62 -37.96 1.93 -0.73
N VAL A 63 -38.98 1.13 -0.98
CA VAL A 63 -39.38 0.66 -2.32
C VAL A 63 -40.90 0.70 -2.48
N GLU A 64 -41.35 1.01 -3.68
CA GLU A 64 -42.74 0.83 -4.06
C GLU A 64 -42.94 -0.53 -4.75
N LEU A 65 -43.75 -1.38 -4.16
CA LEU A 65 -44.09 -2.70 -4.67
C LEU A 65 -45.37 -2.59 -5.49
N ARG A 66 -45.39 -3.19 -6.68
CA ARG A 66 -46.57 -3.27 -7.53
C ARG A 66 -47.08 -4.72 -7.60
N ASP A 67 -48.25 -4.94 -7.10
CA ASP A 67 -48.89 -6.23 -7.15
C ASP A 67 -50.33 -6.10 -7.73
N GLY A 68 -50.60 -6.72 -8.87
CA GLY A 68 -51.89 -6.74 -9.51
C GLY A 68 -52.53 -5.37 -9.78
N GLY A 69 -51.69 -4.32 -10.00
CA GLY A 69 -52.17 -2.95 -10.25
C GLY A 69 -52.36 -2.12 -8.97
N LYS A 70 -52.12 -2.67 -7.81
CA LYS A 70 -52.03 -1.93 -6.54
C LYS A 70 -50.61 -1.61 -6.22
N SER A 71 -50.34 -0.36 -5.80
CA SER A 71 -49.04 0.05 -5.24
C SER A 71 -49.05 -0.13 -3.73
N ARG A 72 -48.02 -0.74 -3.19
CA ARG A 72 -47.76 -0.86 -1.76
C ARG A 72 -46.37 -0.35 -1.47
N SER A 73 -46.21 0.31 -0.36
CA SER A 73 -44.88 0.73 0.14
C SER A 73 -44.27 -0.42 0.94
N GLY A 74 -42.94 -0.53 0.87
CA GLY A 74 -42.22 -1.52 1.64
C GLY A 74 -40.73 -1.13 1.78
N ILE A 75 -40.02 -1.88 2.59
CA ILE A 75 -38.59 -1.71 2.80
C ILE A 75 -37.86 -2.94 2.36
N LEU A 76 -36.95 -2.77 1.41
CA LEU A 76 -36.05 -3.80 0.95
C LEU A 76 -34.80 -3.82 1.83
N ARG A 77 -34.45 -5.00 2.35
CA ARG A 77 -33.28 -5.24 3.18
C ARG A 77 -32.31 -6.19 2.48
N PHE A 78 -31.02 -5.85 2.51
CA PHE A 78 -29.90 -6.72 2.14
C PHE A 78 -28.90 -6.78 3.28
N ASP A 79 -28.47 -7.98 3.64
CA ASP A 79 -27.34 -8.16 4.55
C ASP A 79 -26.11 -8.51 3.73
N VAL A 80 -25.07 -7.67 3.83
CA VAL A 80 -23.81 -7.80 3.11
C VAL A 80 -22.78 -8.37 4.07
N CYS A 81 -22.22 -9.53 3.73
CA CYS A 81 -21.18 -10.16 4.52
C CYS A 81 -19.89 -9.31 4.49
N MET A 82 -19.34 -9.01 5.66
CA MET A 82 -18.17 -8.15 5.83
C MET A 82 -16.84 -8.89 5.71
N ASP A 83 -16.82 -10.23 5.74
CA ASP A 83 -15.59 -11.03 5.73
C ASP A 83 -14.70 -10.73 4.51
N ASN A 84 -15.32 -10.59 3.33
CA ASN A 84 -14.61 -10.26 2.10
C ASN A 84 -14.03 -8.84 2.13
N MET A 85 -14.76 -7.88 2.69
CA MET A 85 -14.27 -6.49 2.80
C MET A 85 -13.08 -6.40 3.76
N GLU A 86 -13.13 -7.11 4.88
CA GLU A 86 -12.01 -7.19 5.82
C GLU A 86 -10.78 -7.85 5.19
N ALA A 87 -10.98 -8.90 4.39
CA ALA A 87 -9.91 -9.57 3.66
C ALA A 87 -9.25 -8.62 2.66
N GLU A 88 -10.03 -7.91 1.86
CA GLU A 88 -9.53 -6.94 0.87
C GLU A 88 -8.75 -5.80 1.53
N LEU A 89 -9.24 -5.21 2.62
CA LEU A 89 -8.52 -4.15 3.33
C LEU A 89 -7.18 -4.62 3.91
N ASN A 90 -7.03 -5.90 4.21
CA ASN A 90 -5.79 -6.49 4.72
C ASN A 90 -4.76 -6.84 3.63
N ILE A 91 -5.16 -6.87 2.34
CA ILE A 91 -4.27 -7.21 1.22
C ILE A 91 -3.28 -6.08 0.88
N TYR A 92 -3.64 -4.83 1.16
CA TYR A 92 -2.94 -3.63 0.64
C TYR A 92 -2.06 -2.85 1.63
N PRO A 93 -1.68 -3.31 2.84
CA PRO A 93 -0.74 -2.55 3.65
C PRO A 93 0.63 -2.50 2.96
N ALA A 94 1.21 -1.30 2.86
CA ALA A 94 2.53 -1.10 2.26
C ALA A 94 3.65 -1.69 3.12
N SER A 95 3.42 -1.89 4.42
CA SER A 95 4.33 -2.52 5.38
C SER A 95 3.57 -3.39 6.38
N GLN A 96 4.30 -4.14 7.22
CA GLN A 96 3.68 -4.98 8.27
C GLN A 96 2.97 -4.18 9.38
N THR A 97 3.24 -2.90 9.49
CA THR A 97 2.65 -2.01 10.50
C THR A 97 1.57 -1.12 9.95
N ASP A 98 1.54 -0.92 8.64
CA ASP A 98 0.52 -0.10 7.99
C ASP A 98 -0.82 -0.82 8.00
N TYR A 99 -1.88 -0.05 8.14
CA TYR A 99 -3.22 -0.62 8.10
C TYR A 99 -4.23 0.41 7.62
N PHE A 100 -5.34 -0.11 7.11
CA PHE A 100 -6.50 0.65 6.70
C PHE A 100 -7.68 0.27 7.57
N TYR A 101 -8.56 1.21 7.81
CA TYR A 101 -9.85 0.94 8.41
C TYR A 101 -10.92 1.87 7.87
N LEU A 102 -12.15 1.44 8.01
CA LEU A 102 -13.33 2.14 7.51
C LEU A 102 -14.22 2.52 8.67
N MET A 103 -14.70 3.75 8.66
CA MET A 103 -15.65 4.26 9.63
C MET A 103 -16.78 5.02 8.93
N ASP A 104 -17.92 5.14 9.60
CA ASP A 104 -19.05 5.93 9.11
C ASP A 104 -18.87 7.43 9.46
N ASN A 105 -19.91 8.20 9.20
CA ASN A 105 -19.91 9.64 9.51
C ASN A 105 -20.01 9.94 11.02
N GLU A 106 -20.55 8.99 11.80
CA GLU A 106 -20.72 9.06 13.25
C GLU A 106 -19.53 8.47 14.02
N GLU A 107 -18.44 8.15 13.30
CA GLU A 107 -17.21 7.59 13.84
C GLU A 107 -17.34 6.13 14.35
N HIS A 108 -18.38 5.39 13.95
CA HIS A 108 -18.45 3.96 14.20
C HIS A 108 -17.54 3.20 13.24
N LEU A 109 -16.84 2.21 13.76
CA LEU A 109 -15.96 1.34 12.96
C LEU A 109 -16.79 0.36 12.14
N ILE A 110 -16.73 0.51 10.80
CA ILE A 110 -17.36 -0.42 9.86
C ILE A 110 -16.47 -1.65 9.67
N CYS A 111 -15.19 -1.42 9.38
CA CYS A 111 -14.22 -2.47 9.17
C CYS A 111 -12.88 -2.08 9.80
N TYR A 112 -12.30 -2.96 10.60
CA TYR A 112 -11.04 -2.72 11.30
C TYR A 112 -10.22 -4.01 11.42
N PRO A 113 -8.98 -4.07 10.92
CA PRO A 113 -8.20 -5.31 10.82
C PRO A 113 -7.84 -5.93 12.17
N PHE A 114 -7.87 -5.16 13.26
CA PHE A 114 -7.55 -5.63 14.61
C PHE A 114 -8.75 -5.64 15.56
N GLU A 115 -9.95 -5.81 15.05
CA GLU A 115 -11.20 -5.73 15.83
C GLU A 115 -11.20 -6.65 17.06
N LYS A 116 -10.70 -7.89 16.92
CA LYS A 116 -10.61 -8.84 18.05
C LYS A 116 -9.71 -8.32 19.15
N ARG A 117 -8.60 -7.65 18.82
CA ARG A 117 -7.66 -7.07 19.80
C ARG A 117 -8.22 -5.81 20.44
N LEU A 118 -8.99 -5.03 19.69
CA LEU A 118 -9.68 -3.84 20.19
C LEU A 118 -10.76 -4.25 21.22
N LYS A 119 -11.63 -5.20 20.88
CA LYS A 119 -12.70 -5.70 21.76
C LYS A 119 -12.17 -6.40 23.02
N SER A 120 -11.01 -7.06 22.96
CA SER A 120 -10.37 -7.67 24.11
C SER A 120 -9.61 -6.69 25.03
N GLY A 121 -9.57 -5.39 24.68
CA GLY A 121 -8.81 -4.38 25.42
C GLY A 121 -7.29 -4.46 25.28
N VAL A 122 -6.78 -5.38 24.46
CA VAL A 122 -5.33 -5.55 24.20
C VAL A 122 -4.76 -4.42 23.36
N ARG A 123 -5.60 -3.81 22.53
CA ARG A 123 -5.22 -2.68 21.65
C ARG A 123 -6.20 -1.53 21.82
N THR A 124 -5.66 -0.33 21.97
CA THR A 124 -6.42 0.90 21.91
C THR A 124 -6.17 1.55 20.55
N GLU A 125 -7.25 1.98 19.88
CA GLU A 125 -7.13 2.64 18.58
C GLU A 125 -6.94 4.14 18.78
N TRP A 126 -5.69 4.56 18.86
CA TRP A 126 -5.31 5.97 19.07
C TRP A 126 -5.61 6.85 17.85
N THR A 127 -5.66 6.26 16.64
CA THR A 127 -5.90 7.02 15.41
C THR A 127 -7.31 7.56 15.32
N LEU A 128 -8.29 7.05 16.06
CA LEU A 128 -9.65 7.58 16.07
C LEU A 128 -9.69 9.06 16.48
N HIS A 129 -8.91 9.41 17.51
CA HIS A 129 -8.86 10.78 18.05
C HIS A 129 -7.69 11.61 17.52
N ALA A 130 -6.79 11.01 16.74
CA ALA A 130 -5.66 11.72 16.17
C ALA A 130 -6.09 12.58 14.98
N PRO A 131 -5.45 13.74 14.78
CA PRO A 131 -5.71 14.59 13.63
C PRO A 131 -5.35 13.86 12.33
N LYS A 132 -6.20 14.00 11.29
CA LYS A 132 -6.03 13.34 9.99
C LYS A 132 -5.31 14.25 9.00
N ASN A 133 -4.83 13.65 7.90
CA ASN A 133 -4.14 14.31 6.79
C ASN A 133 -2.84 15.01 7.21
N GLN A 134 -2.17 14.47 8.21
CA GLN A 134 -0.88 14.97 8.69
C GLN A 134 -0.04 13.88 9.35
N VAL A 135 1.23 14.21 9.60
CA VAL A 135 2.15 13.34 10.35
C VAL A 135 1.93 13.53 11.85
N VAL A 136 1.75 12.43 12.56
CA VAL A 136 1.55 12.38 14.01
C VAL A 136 2.66 11.56 14.65
N LEU A 137 3.23 12.07 15.73
CA LEU A 137 4.22 11.34 16.52
C LEU A 137 3.49 10.52 17.60
N GLN A 138 3.55 9.19 17.49
CA GLN A 138 2.99 8.26 18.47
C GLN A 138 4.03 7.20 18.83
N ASP A 139 4.26 6.97 20.12
CA ASP A 139 5.23 6.01 20.66
C ASP A 139 6.64 6.12 20.05
N LYS A 140 7.13 7.35 19.85
CA LYS A 140 8.42 7.69 19.22
C LYS A 140 8.53 7.28 17.75
N LYS A 141 7.42 6.95 17.11
CA LYS A 141 7.31 6.68 15.67
C LYS A 141 6.50 7.77 14.98
N GLU A 142 6.90 8.14 13.80
CA GLU A 142 6.15 9.05 12.94
C GLU A 142 5.15 8.25 12.11
N TRP A 143 3.89 8.68 12.18
CA TRP A 143 2.78 8.08 11.45
C TRP A 143 2.15 9.08 10.52
N LEU A 144 1.97 8.71 9.28
CA LEU A 144 1.17 9.47 8.33
C LEU A 144 -0.27 8.96 8.41
N LEU A 145 -1.18 9.82 8.87
CA LEU A 145 -2.60 9.54 8.87
C LEU A 145 -3.27 10.26 7.71
N GLN A 146 -3.89 9.50 6.83
CA GLN A 146 -4.66 10.03 5.72
C GLN A 146 -6.12 9.63 5.85
N GLN A 147 -7.02 10.54 5.51
CA GLN A 147 -8.45 10.29 5.48
C GLN A 147 -8.99 10.65 4.11
N GLN A 148 -9.76 9.74 3.54
CA GLN A 148 -10.49 9.97 2.30
C GLN A 148 -11.96 9.59 2.49
N THR A 149 -12.86 10.46 2.06
CA THR A 149 -14.31 10.19 2.10
C THR A 149 -14.72 9.45 0.82
N ILE A 150 -15.48 8.37 0.99
CA ILE A 150 -16.06 7.58 -0.10
C ILE A 150 -17.34 8.26 -0.54
N GLY A 151 -17.40 8.75 -1.78
CA GLY A 151 -18.38 9.71 -2.25
C GLY A 151 -19.85 9.35 -2.08
N TYR A 152 -20.25 8.08 -2.25
CA TYR A 152 -21.66 7.68 -2.20
C TYR A 152 -22.15 7.39 -0.77
N THR A 153 -21.34 6.74 0.03
CA THR A 153 -21.71 6.33 1.40
C THR A 153 -21.39 7.39 2.44
N GLY A 154 -20.52 8.35 2.11
CA GLY A 154 -19.96 9.29 3.07
C GLY A 154 -18.94 8.65 4.03
N TRP A 155 -18.66 7.36 3.90
CA TRP A 155 -17.72 6.66 4.76
C TRP A 155 -16.31 7.22 4.64
N LYS A 156 -15.57 7.13 5.72
CA LYS A 156 -14.19 7.62 5.81
C LYS A 156 -13.24 6.43 5.80
N LEU A 157 -12.44 6.31 4.74
CA LEU A 157 -11.31 5.39 4.69
C LEU A 157 -10.12 6.08 5.35
N ILE A 158 -9.59 5.47 6.41
CA ILE A 158 -8.42 5.95 7.12
C ILE A 158 -7.24 5.03 6.82
N SER A 159 -6.13 5.65 6.43
CA SER A 159 -4.83 4.99 6.27
C SER A 159 -3.90 5.43 7.38
N ALA A 160 -3.29 4.47 8.08
CA ALA A 160 -2.23 4.70 9.05
C ALA A 160 -0.95 4.03 8.56
N ALA A 161 0.02 4.84 8.13
CA ALA A 161 1.31 4.37 7.61
C ALA A 161 2.47 4.84 8.50
N SER A 162 3.37 3.92 8.86
CA SER A 162 4.54 4.22 9.67
C SER A 162 5.70 4.71 8.82
N LEU A 163 5.99 6.01 8.85
CA LEU A 163 7.13 6.60 8.14
C LEU A 163 8.47 6.12 8.68
N THR A 164 8.55 5.78 9.96
CA THR A 164 9.79 5.33 10.59
C THR A 164 10.25 3.97 10.06
N GLU A 165 9.33 3.06 9.75
CA GLU A 165 9.66 1.74 9.21
C GLU A 165 10.01 1.78 7.72
N GLU A 166 9.35 2.61 6.95
CA GLU A 166 9.73 2.83 5.55
C GLU A 166 11.15 3.37 5.41
N LEU A 167 11.56 4.28 6.30
CA LEU A 167 12.92 4.82 6.33
C LEU A 167 13.96 3.76 6.76
N GLN A 168 13.60 2.82 7.64
CA GLN A 168 14.49 1.73 8.05
C GLN A 168 14.68 0.67 6.95
N ASN A 169 13.64 0.36 6.20
CA ASN A 169 13.71 -0.57 5.07
C ASN A 169 14.63 -0.04 3.94
N ASN A 170 14.77 1.28 3.83
CA ASN A 170 15.70 1.94 2.92
C ASN A 170 17.19 1.80 3.30
N THR A 171 17.52 1.34 4.53
CA THR A 171 18.93 1.14 4.92
C THR A 171 19.61 0.03 4.11
N GLN A 172 18.89 -1.02 3.74
CA GLN A 172 19.41 -2.08 2.86
C GLN A 172 19.71 -1.55 1.46
N LEU A 173 18.83 -0.70 0.91
CA LEU A 173 19.06 -0.03 -0.38
C LEU A 173 20.26 0.93 -0.30
N ARG A 174 20.38 1.70 0.77
CA ARG A 174 21.53 2.63 0.97
C ARG A 174 22.84 1.86 1.08
N THR A 175 22.87 0.74 1.80
CA THR A 175 24.06 -0.13 1.91
C THR A 175 24.37 -0.76 0.55
N GLY A 176 23.40 -1.22 -0.19
CA GLY A 176 23.57 -1.77 -1.54
C GLY A 176 24.18 -0.73 -2.50
N ILE A 177 23.65 0.48 -2.52
CA ILE A 177 24.17 1.58 -3.34
C ILE A 177 25.61 1.94 -2.92
N ALA A 178 25.90 2.00 -1.62
CA ALA A 178 27.25 2.31 -1.13
C ALA A 178 28.27 1.24 -1.57
N VAL A 179 27.91 -0.04 -1.54
CA VAL A 179 28.77 -1.14 -2.02
C VAL A 179 29.02 -1.04 -3.53
N ILE A 180 28.00 -0.73 -4.33
CA ILE A 180 28.14 -0.56 -5.78
C ILE A 180 29.07 0.62 -6.09
N VAL A 181 28.91 1.76 -5.42
CA VAL A 181 29.76 2.94 -5.61
C VAL A 181 31.22 2.61 -5.24
N LEU A 182 31.43 1.92 -4.13
CA LEU A 182 32.76 1.48 -3.71
C LEU A 182 33.41 0.55 -4.75
N LEU A 183 32.66 -0.43 -5.26
CA LEU A 183 33.16 -1.33 -6.30
C LEU A 183 33.53 -0.56 -7.58
N MET A 184 32.70 0.38 -8.02
CA MET A 184 33.00 1.22 -9.18
C MET A 184 34.26 2.06 -8.98
N ALA A 185 34.44 2.61 -7.79
CA ALA A 185 35.65 3.37 -7.45
C ALA A 185 36.91 2.47 -7.52
N VAL A 186 36.85 1.25 -6.97
CA VAL A 186 37.97 0.30 -7.03
C VAL A 186 38.29 -0.09 -8.48
N VAL A 187 37.26 -0.41 -9.27
CA VAL A 187 37.44 -0.75 -10.70
C VAL A 187 38.07 0.44 -11.46
N SER A 188 37.63 1.66 -11.20
CA SER A 188 38.18 2.87 -11.81
C SER A 188 39.66 3.03 -11.50
N VAL A 189 40.08 2.87 -10.24
CA VAL A 189 41.49 2.96 -9.85
C VAL A 189 42.35 1.87 -10.51
N ILE A 190 41.81 0.64 -10.61
CA ILE A 190 42.53 -0.48 -11.30
C ILE A 190 42.70 -0.16 -12.78
N LEU A 191 41.64 0.33 -13.44
CA LEU A 191 41.71 0.71 -14.86
C LEU A 191 42.71 1.84 -15.09
N ASP A 192 42.70 2.84 -14.24
CA ASP A 192 43.64 3.97 -14.32
C ASP A 192 45.10 3.50 -14.17
N PHE A 193 45.35 2.62 -13.20
CA PHE A 193 46.67 1.99 -13.03
C PHE A 193 47.10 1.15 -14.25
N LEU A 194 46.21 0.38 -14.82
CA LEU A 194 46.48 -0.43 -16.03
C LEU A 194 46.79 0.46 -17.22
N ILE A 195 46.03 1.52 -17.46
CA ILE A 195 46.26 2.47 -18.56
C ILE A 195 47.61 3.15 -18.39
N GLN A 196 47.94 3.62 -17.19
CA GLN A 196 49.25 4.24 -16.91
C GLN A 196 50.38 3.28 -17.20
N ARG A 197 50.26 2.02 -16.77
CA ARG A 197 51.34 1.03 -16.90
C ARG A 197 51.48 0.48 -18.31
N LEU A 198 50.36 0.18 -19.00
CA LEU A 198 50.36 -0.48 -20.30
C LEU A 198 50.44 0.48 -21.48
N MET A 199 49.98 1.73 -21.34
CA MET A 199 49.95 2.67 -22.43
C MET A 199 50.86 3.90 -22.18
N ILE A 200 50.72 4.58 -21.08
CA ILE A 200 51.38 5.84 -20.86
C ILE A 200 52.89 5.65 -20.62
N ALA A 201 53.30 4.71 -19.79
CA ALA A 201 54.72 4.47 -19.46
C ALA A 201 55.55 4.05 -20.66
N PRO A 202 55.13 3.12 -21.54
CA PRO A 202 55.86 2.79 -22.74
C PRO A 202 56.00 3.96 -23.73
N VAL A 203 54.92 4.73 -23.93
CA VAL A 203 54.94 5.88 -24.83
C VAL A 203 55.94 6.97 -24.34
N LEU A 204 55.94 7.25 -23.04
CA LEU A 204 56.91 8.21 -22.45
C LEU A 204 58.34 7.72 -22.62
N ARG A 205 58.61 6.43 -22.38
CA ARG A 205 59.97 5.84 -22.59
C ARG A 205 60.42 5.93 -24.02
N LEU A 206 59.48 5.63 -24.98
CA LEU A 206 59.78 5.75 -26.40
C LEU A 206 60.10 7.21 -26.77
N SER A 207 59.29 8.14 -26.32
CA SER A 207 59.50 9.59 -26.53
C SER A 207 60.85 10.06 -25.98
N GLU A 208 61.25 9.57 -24.80
CA GLU A 208 62.53 9.92 -24.19
C GLU A 208 63.71 9.31 -24.99
N THR A 209 63.61 8.07 -25.44
CA THR A 209 64.58 7.39 -26.32
C THR A 209 64.73 8.15 -27.62
N MET A 210 63.65 8.60 -28.25
CA MET A 210 63.70 9.40 -29.47
C MET A 210 64.37 10.76 -29.26
N LYS A 211 64.12 11.44 -28.13
CA LYS A 211 64.81 12.66 -27.81
C LYS A 211 66.34 12.48 -27.66
N ARG A 212 66.78 11.42 -26.98
CA ARG A 212 68.20 11.09 -26.81
C ARG A 212 68.89 10.79 -28.13
N PHE A 213 68.21 10.03 -29.01
CA PHE A 213 68.67 9.76 -30.36
C PHE A 213 68.80 11.07 -31.19
N GLY A 214 67.84 12.01 -31.08
CA GLY A 214 67.90 13.32 -31.73
C GLY A 214 69.05 14.23 -31.21
N HIS A 215 69.59 13.96 -30.03
CA HIS A 215 70.77 14.63 -29.47
C HIS A 215 72.13 13.95 -29.79
N GLY A 216 72.11 12.90 -30.68
CA GLY A 216 73.32 12.30 -31.18
C GLY A 216 73.76 11.02 -30.44
N GLU A 217 73.04 10.49 -29.51
CA GLU A 217 73.28 9.22 -28.85
C GLU A 217 72.81 8.05 -29.71
N LEU A 218 73.57 7.65 -30.76
CA LEU A 218 73.22 6.67 -31.76
C LEU A 218 73.22 5.20 -31.23
N GLN A 219 73.66 4.94 -30.00
CA GLN A 219 73.69 3.59 -29.38
C GLN A 219 72.51 3.27 -28.52
N VAL A 220 71.52 4.16 -28.36
CA VAL A 220 70.35 3.96 -27.52
C VAL A 220 69.27 3.22 -28.36
N ARG A 221 68.85 2.04 -27.91
CA ARG A 221 67.78 1.27 -28.52
C ARG A 221 66.56 1.25 -27.59
N ALA A 222 65.38 1.36 -28.19
CA ALA A 222 64.14 1.20 -27.45
C ALA A 222 63.95 -0.30 -27.13
N LYS A 223 63.67 -0.61 -25.83
CA LYS A 223 63.30 -1.99 -25.44
C LYS A 223 61.86 -2.26 -25.83
N ALA A 224 61.62 -3.37 -26.56
CA ALA A 224 60.28 -3.83 -26.95
C ALA A 224 59.58 -4.44 -25.75
N GLU A 225 59.05 -3.60 -24.83
CA GLU A 225 58.34 -4.06 -23.60
C GLU A 225 56.84 -3.85 -23.67
N SER A 226 56.25 -3.51 -24.83
CA SER A 226 54.82 -3.21 -24.97
C SER A 226 54.14 -4.19 -25.95
N CYS A 227 52.82 -4.38 -25.77
CA CYS A 227 51.99 -5.18 -26.66
C CYS A 227 51.35 -4.31 -27.76
N GLY A 228 51.08 -4.92 -28.92
CA GLY A 228 50.33 -4.31 -30.01
C GLY A 228 51.15 -3.35 -30.88
N GLU A 229 50.49 -2.29 -31.38
CA GLU A 229 51.04 -1.32 -32.33
C GLU A 229 52.24 -0.52 -31.78
N ILE A 230 52.31 -0.33 -30.46
CA ILE A 230 53.44 0.33 -29.79
C ILE A 230 54.70 -0.52 -29.89
N ARG A 231 54.60 -1.85 -29.95
CA ARG A 231 55.71 -2.77 -30.18
C ARG A 231 56.31 -2.59 -31.58
N GLY A 232 55.41 -2.45 -32.60
CA GLY A 232 55.85 -2.23 -33.96
C GLY A 232 56.62 -0.92 -34.13
N LEU A 233 56.27 0.13 -33.38
CA LEU A 233 56.99 1.42 -33.34
C LEU A 233 58.35 1.29 -32.65
N SER A 234 58.46 0.46 -31.61
CA SER A 234 59.73 0.28 -30.89
C SER A 234 60.73 -0.64 -31.62
N ASP A 235 60.23 -1.58 -32.45
CA ASP A 235 61.06 -2.46 -33.28
C ASP A 235 61.62 -1.76 -34.53
N GLY A 236 61.04 -0.60 -34.90
CA GLY A 236 61.54 0.24 -36.01
C GLY A 236 62.62 1.28 -35.62
N PHE A 237 62.93 1.35 -34.32
CA PHE A 237 63.93 2.22 -33.76
C PHE A 237 65.03 1.37 -33.06
#